data_3c7daf9a497341cc4a1d29b5b4897890
#
_entry.id   3c7daf9a497341cc4a1d29b5b4897890
#
_cell.length_a   1.000
_cell.length_b   1.000
_cell.length_c   1.000
_cell.angle_alpha   90.00
_cell.angle_beta   90.00
_cell.angle_gamma   90.00
#
_symmetry.space_group_name_H-M   'P 1'
#
loop_
_entity.id
_entity.type
_entity.pdbx_description
1 polymer ?
#
loop_
_entity_poly.entity_id
_entity_poly.type
_entity_poly.pdbx_seq_one_letter_code
_entity_poly.pdbx_strand_id
1 'polypeptide(L)'
;QIQEVKISTMIVGIERILSLSESRKGKVDLEIDLNNFQLIPAIKANETDEYESYLCNINGYTLAKLYNDYGSRLIESNVRSFLQTRGKVNKGIRLTILKEPEKFFAYNNGLTCTAKSILFKNNTISEIIGLQIVNGGQTTASLANVLVNEKDGAEKLQEVSVPMKLNVIKNMDIEDELVPAISRYANSQNKVSDVDLASNHPFHKKIEELSRKISTPAADGFSHGTYWYYERAAGQYAQETYKMPTSQRKNFLDRNPKNQMFKKSDFAKYFNIYQKRPDIASKGGQAAFKA
;
A
#
# COMPACT_ATOMS: atom_id res chain seq x y z
N GLN A 1 -32.66 -15.19 18.96
CA GLN A 1 -32.08 -15.75 17.73
C GLN A 1 -30.59 -15.90 17.97
N ILE A 2 -30.12 -17.16 18.00
CA ILE A 2 -28.69 -17.48 18.10
C ILE A 2 -28.13 -17.29 16.68
N GLN A 3 -27.22 -16.33 16.49
CA GLN A 3 -26.47 -16.17 15.24
C GLN A 3 -25.57 -17.40 15.06
N GLU A 4 -25.71 -18.11 13.95
CA GLU A 4 -24.77 -19.16 13.54
C GLU A 4 -23.39 -18.55 13.32
N VAL A 5 -22.44 -18.92 14.17
CA VAL A 5 -21.03 -18.56 13.99
C VAL A 5 -20.40 -19.60 13.08
N LYS A 6 -20.07 -19.21 11.84
CA LYS A 6 -19.25 -20.05 10.94
C LYS A 6 -17.81 -20.05 11.43
N ILE A 7 -17.36 -21.16 11.97
CA ILE A 7 -15.95 -21.38 12.34
C ILE A 7 -15.28 -22.09 11.17
N SER A 8 -14.26 -21.47 10.58
CA SER A 8 -13.37 -22.13 9.63
C SER A 8 -12.00 -22.34 10.29
N THR A 9 -11.46 -23.55 10.17
CA THR A 9 -10.12 -23.90 10.64
C THR A 9 -9.19 -24.06 9.44
N MET A 10 -8.00 -23.47 9.51
CA MET A 10 -6.95 -23.63 8.51
C MET A 10 -5.69 -24.14 9.22
N ILE A 11 -5.16 -25.26 8.74
CA ILE A 11 -3.85 -25.78 9.22
C ILE A 11 -2.77 -25.06 8.40
N VAL A 12 -1.93 -24.29 9.08
CA VAL A 12 -0.82 -23.56 8.46
C VAL A 12 0.49 -24.21 8.91
N GLY A 13 1.20 -24.82 7.96
CA GLY A 13 2.53 -25.40 8.23
C GLY A 13 3.57 -24.34 8.53
N ILE A 14 4.66 -24.75 9.19
CA ILE A 14 5.76 -23.84 9.60
C ILE A 14 6.40 -23.13 8.40
N GLU A 15 6.52 -23.79 7.26
CA GLU A 15 7.02 -23.22 6.01
C GLU A 15 6.15 -22.05 5.54
N ARG A 16 4.83 -22.20 5.64
CA ARG A 16 3.88 -21.13 5.30
C ARG A 16 3.96 -19.97 6.29
N ILE A 17 4.15 -20.25 7.58
CA ILE A 17 4.34 -19.21 8.60
C ILE A 17 5.65 -18.46 8.37
N LEU A 18 6.73 -19.15 8.05
CA LEU A 18 8.02 -18.55 7.72
C LEU A 18 7.93 -17.71 6.44
N SER A 19 7.35 -18.24 5.37
CA SER A 19 7.08 -17.53 4.12
C SER A 19 6.25 -16.25 4.35
N LEU A 20 5.20 -16.31 5.16
CA LEU A 20 4.41 -15.14 5.53
C LEU A 20 5.18 -14.13 6.37
N SER A 21 6.04 -14.61 7.27
CA SER A 21 6.90 -13.73 8.10
C SER A 21 7.98 -13.04 7.26
N GLU A 22 8.62 -13.76 6.36
CA GLU A 22 9.65 -13.22 5.46
C GLU A 22 9.05 -12.30 4.42
N SER A 23 7.89 -12.62 3.92
CA SER A 23 7.09 -11.81 3.02
C SER A 23 6.66 -10.49 3.68
N ARG A 24 6.31 -10.49 4.99
CA ARG A 24 6.09 -9.26 5.76
C ARG A 24 7.33 -8.38 5.88
N LYS A 25 8.51 -8.97 5.78
CA LYS A 25 9.81 -8.28 5.78
C LYS A 25 10.25 -7.82 4.37
N GLY A 26 9.41 -8.01 3.35
CA GLY A 26 9.72 -7.68 1.95
C GLY A 26 10.77 -8.61 1.32
N LYS A 27 10.96 -9.81 1.88
CA LYS A 27 11.97 -10.77 1.42
C LYS A 27 11.42 -11.82 0.46
N VAL A 28 10.09 -12.03 0.45
CA VAL A 28 9.44 -13.04 -0.40
C VAL A 28 8.35 -12.37 -1.20
N ASP A 29 8.30 -12.68 -2.47
CA ASP A 29 7.29 -12.19 -3.39
C ASP A 29 5.89 -12.62 -2.97
N LEU A 30 4.93 -11.79 -3.31
CA LEU A 30 3.53 -12.05 -3.04
C LEU A 30 2.98 -13.00 -4.10
N GLU A 31 2.58 -14.20 -3.72
CA GLU A 31 1.89 -15.15 -4.58
C GLU A 31 0.38 -14.98 -4.39
N ILE A 32 -0.32 -14.65 -5.46
CA ILE A 32 -1.77 -14.42 -5.49
C ILE A 32 -2.42 -15.44 -6.42
N ASP A 33 -3.10 -16.41 -5.82
CA ASP A 33 -3.98 -17.34 -6.52
C ASP A 33 -5.37 -16.73 -6.67
N LEU A 34 -5.82 -16.57 -7.92
CA LEU A 34 -7.11 -16.01 -8.29
C LEU A 34 -8.19 -17.07 -8.57
N ASN A 35 -7.90 -18.35 -8.42
CA ASN A 35 -8.87 -19.40 -8.71
C ASN A 35 -10.12 -19.34 -7.82
N ASN A 36 -10.02 -18.74 -6.63
CA ASN A 36 -11.13 -18.48 -5.71
C ASN A 36 -11.80 -17.11 -5.91
N PHE A 37 -11.40 -16.37 -6.94
CA PHE A 37 -11.90 -15.05 -7.29
C PHE A 37 -12.37 -15.03 -8.76
N GLN A 38 -12.89 -13.90 -9.19
CA GLN A 38 -13.07 -13.65 -10.60
C GLN A 38 -11.70 -13.50 -11.29
N LEU A 39 -11.39 -14.42 -12.23
CA LEU A 39 -10.16 -14.34 -13.01
C LEU A 39 -10.09 -13.03 -13.79
N ILE A 40 -8.89 -12.52 -13.98
CA ILE A 40 -8.67 -11.19 -14.58
C ILE A 40 -8.53 -11.30 -16.10
N PRO A 41 -9.49 -10.80 -16.89
CA PRO A 41 -9.33 -10.68 -18.34
C PRO A 41 -8.14 -9.78 -18.66
N ALA A 42 -7.27 -10.21 -19.58
CA ALA A 42 -6.08 -9.48 -19.95
C ALA A 42 -5.85 -9.53 -21.46
N ILE A 43 -5.51 -8.39 -22.03
CA ILE A 43 -5.12 -8.22 -23.43
C ILE A 43 -3.67 -7.75 -23.44
N LYS A 44 -2.78 -8.50 -24.12
CA LYS A 44 -1.39 -8.06 -24.27
C LYS A 44 -1.37 -6.78 -25.11
N ALA A 45 -0.76 -5.74 -24.58
CA ALA A 45 -0.66 -4.43 -25.21
C ALA A 45 0.74 -4.20 -25.81
N ASN A 46 1.80 -4.68 -25.14
CA ASN A 46 3.18 -4.49 -25.56
C ASN A 46 4.06 -5.62 -24.99
N GLU A 47 5.17 -5.87 -25.71
CA GLU A 47 6.23 -6.78 -25.27
C GLU A 47 7.59 -6.25 -25.72
N THR A 48 8.54 -6.27 -24.79
CA THR A 48 9.95 -5.95 -25.00
C THR A 48 10.81 -7.06 -24.38
N ASP A 49 12.12 -6.95 -24.50
CA ASP A 49 13.05 -7.87 -23.81
C ASP A 49 13.01 -7.64 -22.27
N GLU A 50 12.59 -6.46 -21.82
CA GLU A 50 12.59 -6.03 -20.42
C GLU A 50 11.30 -6.37 -19.70
N TYR A 51 10.15 -6.18 -20.36
CA TYR A 51 8.83 -6.36 -19.76
C TYR A 51 7.74 -6.62 -20.80
N GLU A 52 6.62 -7.14 -20.32
CA GLU A 52 5.35 -7.24 -21.05
C GLU A 52 4.28 -6.40 -20.39
N SER A 53 3.43 -5.73 -21.20
CA SER A 53 2.32 -4.95 -20.70
C SER A 53 0.98 -5.53 -21.09
N TYR A 54 0.04 -5.50 -20.16
CA TYR A 54 -1.32 -5.97 -20.35
C TYR A 54 -2.33 -4.89 -19.94
N LEU A 55 -3.40 -4.79 -20.75
CA LEU A 55 -4.62 -4.08 -20.35
C LEU A 55 -5.57 -5.10 -19.72
N CYS A 56 -5.91 -4.86 -18.47
CA CYS A 56 -6.72 -5.77 -17.65
C CYS A 56 -7.95 -5.08 -17.10
N ASN A 57 -8.95 -5.88 -16.71
CA ASN A 57 -10.08 -5.43 -15.93
C ASN A 57 -10.19 -6.29 -14.67
N ILE A 58 -10.01 -5.69 -13.49
CA ILE A 58 -10.15 -6.38 -12.21
C ILE A 58 -11.48 -6.02 -11.56
N ASN A 59 -12.18 -7.02 -11.03
CA ASN A 59 -13.41 -6.82 -10.27
C ASN A 59 -13.12 -6.08 -8.94
N GLY A 60 -14.00 -5.14 -8.59
CA GLY A 60 -13.82 -4.31 -7.38
C GLY A 60 -13.81 -5.10 -6.08
N TYR A 61 -14.62 -6.16 -5.97
CA TYR A 61 -14.62 -7.05 -4.82
C TYR A 61 -13.30 -7.82 -4.70
N THR A 62 -12.80 -8.38 -5.81
CA THR A 62 -11.50 -9.05 -5.85
C THR A 62 -10.38 -8.12 -5.39
N LEU A 63 -10.31 -6.90 -5.93
CA LEU A 63 -9.29 -5.93 -5.56
C LEU A 63 -9.38 -5.50 -4.10
N ALA A 64 -10.60 -5.25 -3.59
CA ALA A 64 -10.84 -4.91 -2.19
C ALA A 64 -10.40 -6.04 -1.25
N LYS A 65 -10.70 -7.29 -1.61
CA LYS A 65 -10.35 -8.48 -0.85
C LYS A 65 -8.84 -8.68 -0.81
N LEU A 66 -8.16 -8.59 -1.96
CA LEU A 66 -6.70 -8.65 -2.02
C LEU A 66 -6.05 -7.58 -1.14
N TYR A 67 -6.58 -6.34 -1.15
CA TYR A 67 -6.06 -5.31 -0.28
C TYR A 67 -6.29 -5.58 1.21
N ASN A 68 -7.44 -6.17 1.58
CA ASN A 68 -7.70 -6.56 2.96
C ASN A 68 -6.76 -7.68 3.44
N ASP A 69 -6.45 -8.63 2.57
CA ASP A 69 -5.64 -9.79 2.91
C ASP A 69 -4.14 -9.45 2.94
N TYR A 70 -3.66 -8.62 2.02
CA TYR A 70 -2.24 -8.32 1.83
C TYR A 70 -1.83 -6.90 2.27
N GLY A 71 -2.77 -5.98 2.36
CA GLY A 71 -2.53 -4.63 2.91
C GLY A 71 -1.50 -3.82 2.16
N SER A 72 -0.59 -3.20 2.92
CA SER A 72 0.48 -2.36 2.38
C SER A 72 1.48 -3.11 1.49
N ARG A 73 1.54 -4.43 1.55
CA ARG A 73 2.40 -5.24 0.69
C ARG A 73 2.06 -5.10 -0.79
N LEU A 74 0.77 -4.89 -1.12
CA LEU A 74 0.34 -4.61 -2.49
C LEU A 74 0.75 -3.23 -3.00
N ILE A 75 1.04 -2.28 -2.12
CA ILE A 75 1.33 -0.88 -2.48
C ILE A 75 2.67 -0.39 -1.93
N GLU A 76 3.59 -1.31 -1.61
CA GLU A 76 4.87 -0.98 -0.98
C GLU A 76 5.74 -0.06 -1.83
N SER A 77 5.71 -0.23 -3.16
CA SER A 77 6.41 0.64 -4.11
C SER A 77 5.61 1.91 -4.44
N ASN A 78 4.34 1.99 -4.05
CA ASN A 78 3.54 3.19 -4.24
C ASN A 78 3.79 4.16 -3.10
N VAL A 79 4.42 5.26 -3.41
CA VAL A 79 4.82 6.33 -2.50
C VAL A 79 3.62 7.03 -1.84
N ARG A 80 2.42 6.82 -2.35
CA ARG A 80 1.18 7.36 -1.80
C ARG A 80 0.42 6.25 -1.10
N SER A 81 0.79 5.97 0.15
CA SER A 81 -0.11 5.22 0.99
C SER A 81 -1.43 5.98 1.16
N PHE A 82 -2.49 5.24 1.37
CA PHE A 82 -3.83 5.75 1.64
C PHE A 82 -3.81 6.79 2.77
N LEU A 83 -3.95 8.03 2.41
CA LEU A 83 -3.71 9.12 3.34
C LEU A 83 -4.93 9.55 4.13
N GLN A 84 -6.14 9.31 3.70
CA GLN A 84 -7.35 9.63 4.48
C GLN A 84 -8.64 9.25 3.74
N THR A 85 -9.54 8.50 4.37
CA THR A 85 -10.93 8.31 3.95
C THR A 85 -11.74 9.61 3.88
N ARG A 86 -11.21 10.71 4.42
CA ARG A 86 -11.88 12.01 4.53
C ARG A 86 -11.63 12.98 3.38
N GLY A 87 -10.77 12.67 2.41
CA GLY A 87 -10.52 13.53 1.24
C GLY A 87 -11.72 13.59 0.29
N LYS A 88 -11.86 14.72 -0.45
CA LYS A 88 -12.92 14.88 -1.47
C LYS A 88 -12.94 13.76 -2.51
N VAL A 89 -11.76 13.29 -2.93
CA VAL A 89 -11.58 12.20 -3.91
C VAL A 89 -12.15 10.89 -3.37
N ASN A 90 -11.79 10.52 -2.15
CA ASN A 90 -12.27 9.27 -1.53
C ASN A 90 -13.79 9.28 -1.29
N LYS A 91 -14.37 10.45 -0.98
CA LYS A 91 -15.82 10.60 -0.90
C LYS A 91 -16.49 10.39 -2.26
N GLY A 92 -15.90 10.93 -3.36
CA GLY A 92 -16.37 10.72 -4.71
C GLY A 92 -16.35 9.25 -5.12
N ILE A 93 -15.20 8.57 -4.91
CA ILE A 93 -15.03 7.15 -5.18
C ILE A 93 -16.09 6.32 -4.42
N ARG A 94 -16.25 6.55 -3.11
CA ARG A 94 -17.24 5.85 -2.29
C ARG A 94 -18.67 6.07 -2.79
N LEU A 95 -19.03 7.31 -3.14
CA LEU A 95 -20.37 7.63 -3.65
C LEU A 95 -20.65 6.89 -4.97
N THR A 96 -19.68 6.84 -5.87
CA THR A 96 -19.82 6.10 -7.13
C THR A 96 -20.05 4.61 -6.86
N ILE A 97 -19.27 3.99 -5.98
CA ILE A 97 -19.43 2.58 -5.62
C ILE A 97 -20.85 2.30 -5.08
N LEU A 98 -21.37 3.17 -4.21
CA LEU A 98 -22.63 2.91 -3.51
C LEU A 98 -23.87 3.23 -4.37
N LYS A 99 -23.77 4.21 -5.27
CA LYS A 99 -24.93 4.71 -6.02
C LYS A 99 -24.96 4.33 -7.49
N GLU A 100 -23.79 4.22 -8.13
CA GLU A 100 -23.62 4.03 -9.55
C GLU A 100 -22.41 3.13 -9.85
N PRO A 101 -22.33 1.91 -9.27
CA PRO A 101 -21.15 1.05 -9.38
C PRO A 101 -20.79 0.72 -10.83
N GLU A 102 -21.77 0.64 -11.72
CA GLU A 102 -21.62 0.39 -13.16
C GLU A 102 -20.86 1.51 -13.88
N LYS A 103 -20.89 2.74 -13.34
CA LYS A 103 -20.18 3.89 -13.92
C LYS A 103 -18.72 4.01 -13.42
N PHE A 104 -18.33 3.16 -12.48
CA PHE A 104 -17.01 3.24 -11.85
C PHE A 104 -15.88 3.16 -12.87
N PHE A 105 -15.98 2.25 -13.83
CA PHE A 105 -15.00 2.09 -14.90
C PHE A 105 -14.79 3.38 -15.72
N ALA A 106 -15.87 4.10 -16.01
CA ALA A 106 -15.80 5.35 -16.79
C ALA A 106 -15.27 6.54 -15.97
N TYR A 107 -15.50 6.54 -14.65
CA TYR A 107 -15.17 7.68 -13.77
C TYR A 107 -13.80 7.56 -13.10
N ASN A 108 -13.20 6.36 -13.08
CA ASN A 108 -11.95 6.09 -12.37
C ASN A 108 -10.79 5.87 -13.34
N ASN A 109 -9.65 6.46 -13.04
CA ASN A 109 -8.44 6.30 -13.85
C ASN A 109 -7.79 4.90 -13.76
N GLY A 110 -8.30 4.03 -12.88
CA GLY A 110 -7.82 2.68 -12.71
C GLY A 110 -6.49 2.58 -11.97
N LEU A 111 -5.80 1.45 -12.23
CA LEU A 111 -4.56 1.07 -11.58
C LEU A 111 -3.42 0.99 -12.59
N THR A 112 -2.21 1.23 -12.09
CA THR A 112 -0.98 0.76 -12.75
C THR A 112 -0.28 -0.17 -11.78
N CYS A 113 0.01 -1.38 -12.25
CA CYS A 113 0.62 -2.43 -11.46
C CYS A 113 1.87 -2.96 -12.14
N THR A 114 2.77 -3.53 -11.35
CA THR A 114 3.88 -4.36 -11.80
C THR A 114 3.75 -5.76 -11.21
N ALA A 115 4.31 -6.77 -11.86
CA ALA A 115 4.40 -8.13 -11.35
C ALA A 115 5.69 -8.77 -11.86
N LYS A 116 6.16 -9.83 -11.21
CA LYS A 116 7.31 -10.62 -11.66
C LYS A 116 6.91 -11.70 -12.65
N SER A 117 5.77 -12.34 -12.42
CA SER A 117 5.21 -13.30 -13.36
C SER A 117 3.70 -13.43 -13.23
N ILE A 118 3.07 -13.94 -14.26
CA ILE A 118 1.63 -14.24 -14.31
C ILE A 118 1.42 -15.62 -14.97
N LEU A 119 0.37 -16.31 -14.54
CA LEU A 119 -0.11 -17.51 -15.22
C LEU A 119 -1.47 -17.25 -15.86
N PHE A 120 -1.63 -17.76 -17.07
CA PHE A 120 -2.87 -17.66 -17.83
C PHE A 120 -3.68 -18.94 -17.78
N LYS A 121 -5.00 -18.78 -17.72
CA LYS A 121 -5.97 -19.82 -17.95
C LYS A 121 -7.04 -19.25 -18.89
N ASN A 122 -7.10 -19.76 -20.12
CA ASN A 122 -8.10 -19.33 -21.13
C ASN A 122 -8.15 -17.78 -21.31
N ASN A 123 -7.03 -17.14 -21.62
CA ASN A 123 -6.90 -15.68 -21.81
C ASN A 123 -7.26 -14.84 -20.57
N THR A 124 -7.33 -15.44 -19.42
CA THR A 124 -7.49 -14.75 -18.14
C THR A 124 -6.32 -15.06 -17.23
N ILE A 125 -5.91 -14.10 -16.41
CA ILE A 125 -4.86 -14.30 -15.42
C ILE A 125 -5.46 -15.06 -14.25
N SER A 126 -4.85 -16.21 -13.91
CA SER A 126 -5.24 -17.07 -12.79
C SER A 126 -4.30 -16.97 -11.59
N GLU A 127 -3.06 -16.52 -11.80
CA GLU A 127 -2.07 -16.34 -10.74
C GLU A 127 -1.17 -15.15 -11.05
N ILE A 128 -0.78 -14.42 -10.00
CA ILE A 128 0.15 -13.29 -10.10
C ILE A 128 1.19 -13.43 -9.00
N ILE A 129 2.48 -13.37 -9.38
CA ILE A 129 3.60 -13.37 -8.45
C ILE A 129 4.23 -11.99 -8.42
N GLY A 130 4.47 -11.46 -7.22
CA GLY A 130 5.12 -10.18 -7.01
C GLY A 130 4.28 -8.97 -7.43
N LEU A 131 2.93 -9.05 -7.31
CA LEU A 131 2.05 -7.93 -7.64
C LEU A 131 2.33 -6.72 -6.77
N GLN A 132 2.54 -5.56 -7.41
CA GLN A 132 2.68 -4.27 -6.77
C GLN A 132 1.82 -3.22 -7.47
N ILE A 133 1.00 -2.49 -6.71
CA ILE A 133 0.22 -1.37 -7.21
C ILE A 133 1.07 -0.11 -7.11
N VAL A 134 1.56 0.38 -8.24
CA VAL A 134 2.41 1.57 -8.33
C VAL A 134 1.62 2.87 -8.55
N ASN A 135 0.37 2.76 -9.01
CA ASN A 135 -0.60 3.85 -9.05
C ASN A 135 -2.01 3.30 -8.82
N GLY A 136 -2.89 4.10 -8.17
CA GLY A 136 -4.27 3.69 -7.85
C GLY A 136 -4.47 3.24 -6.39
N GLY A 137 -3.50 3.44 -5.51
CA GLY A 137 -3.60 3.06 -4.10
C GLY A 137 -4.80 3.66 -3.37
N GLN A 138 -5.21 4.91 -3.71
CA GLN A 138 -6.42 5.54 -3.15
C GLN A 138 -7.70 4.81 -3.58
N THR A 139 -7.78 4.44 -4.85
CA THR A 139 -8.88 3.63 -5.38
C THR A 139 -8.98 2.31 -4.64
N THR A 140 -7.89 1.56 -4.57
CA THR A 140 -7.80 0.26 -3.91
C THR A 140 -8.23 0.32 -2.45
N ALA A 141 -7.71 1.28 -1.70
CA ALA A 141 -8.06 1.46 -0.29
C ALA A 141 -9.50 1.93 -0.09
N SER A 142 -10.06 2.72 -1.01
CA SER A 142 -11.48 3.13 -0.95
C SER A 142 -12.41 1.94 -1.17
N LEU A 143 -12.10 1.05 -2.13
CA LEU A 143 -12.82 -0.20 -2.35
C LEU A 143 -12.79 -1.10 -1.11
N ALA A 144 -11.61 -1.30 -0.53
CA ALA A 144 -11.44 -2.08 0.70
C ALA A 144 -12.21 -1.48 1.88
N ASN A 145 -12.25 -0.14 1.97
CA ASN A 145 -13.04 0.54 2.99
C ASN A 145 -14.53 0.27 2.84
N VAL A 146 -15.05 0.31 1.62
CA VAL A 146 -16.47 -0.02 1.35
C VAL A 146 -16.75 -1.47 1.71
N LEU A 147 -15.87 -2.42 1.37
CA LEU A 147 -16.04 -3.83 1.72
C LEU A 147 -16.19 -4.05 3.23
N VAL A 148 -15.45 -3.31 4.05
CA VAL A 148 -15.43 -3.49 5.51
C VAL A 148 -16.53 -2.72 6.22
N ASN A 149 -16.87 -1.52 5.74
CA ASN A 149 -17.70 -0.59 6.51
C ASN A 149 -19.12 -0.40 5.97
N GLU A 150 -19.43 -0.87 4.77
CA GLU A 150 -20.77 -0.74 4.20
C GLU A 150 -21.51 -2.08 4.22
N LYS A 151 -22.77 -2.05 4.66
CA LYS A 151 -23.60 -3.26 4.82
C LYS A 151 -23.74 -4.06 3.52
N ASP A 152 -23.96 -3.36 2.39
CA ASP A 152 -24.12 -3.94 1.06
C ASP A 152 -22.83 -3.81 0.22
N GLY A 153 -21.70 -3.56 0.90
CA GLY A 153 -20.43 -3.25 0.25
C GLY A 153 -19.92 -4.37 -0.66
N ALA A 154 -20.06 -5.61 -0.22
CA ALA A 154 -19.63 -6.76 -1.02
C ALA A 154 -20.44 -6.91 -2.33
N GLU A 155 -21.76 -6.75 -2.28
CA GLU A 155 -22.64 -6.82 -3.45
C GLU A 155 -22.32 -5.68 -4.43
N LYS A 156 -22.22 -4.45 -3.93
CA LYS A 156 -21.89 -3.29 -4.75
C LYS A 156 -20.51 -3.42 -5.42
N LEU A 157 -19.55 -3.97 -4.74
CA LEU A 157 -18.20 -4.19 -5.27
C LEU A 157 -18.16 -5.28 -6.35
N GLN A 158 -19.08 -6.22 -6.38
CA GLN A 158 -19.20 -7.19 -7.49
C GLN A 158 -19.62 -6.52 -8.81
N GLU A 159 -20.36 -5.41 -8.74
CA GLU A 159 -20.77 -4.64 -9.91
C GLU A 159 -19.67 -3.66 -10.41
N VAL A 160 -18.62 -3.44 -9.59
CA VAL A 160 -17.53 -2.51 -9.91
C VAL A 160 -16.47 -3.18 -10.80
N SER A 161 -16.17 -2.54 -11.92
CA SER A 161 -15.04 -2.86 -12.80
C SER A 161 -13.95 -1.81 -12.68
N VAL A 162 -12.71 -2.24 -12.53
CA VAL A 162 -11.55 -1.36 -12.37
C VAL A 162 -10.53 -1.62 -13.49
N PRO A 163 -10.26 -0.63 -14.36
CA PRO A 163 -9.23 -0.77 -15.39
C PRO A 163 -7.85 -0.88 -14.74
N MET A 164 -7.02 -1.78 -15.25
CA MET A 164 -5.68 -2.02 -14.72
C MET A 164 -4.66 -2.19 -15.84
N LYS A 165 -3.58 -1.41 -15.80
CA LYS A 165 -2.36 -1.65 -16.59
C LYS A 165 -1.44 -2.53 -15.77
N LEU A 166 -1.11 -3.72 -16.26
CA LEU A 166 -0.20 -4.65 -15.60
C LEU A 166 1.08 -4.76 -16.43
N ASN A 167 2.23 -4.49 -15.82
CA ASN A 167 3.53 -4.63 -16.43
C ASN A 167 4.26 -5.78 -15.76
N VAL A 168 4.54 -6.84 -16.51
CA VAL A 168 5.26 -8.04 -16.03
C VAL A 168 6.72 -7.86 -16.36
N ILE A 169 7.57 -7.79 -15.36
CA ILE A 169 9.01 -7.56 -15.51
C ILE A 169 9.68 -8.89 -15.88
N LYS A 170 10.33 -8.94 -17.04
CA LYS A 170 11.04 -10.13 -17.56
C LYS A 170 12.49 -10.16 -17.10
N ASN A 171 13.12 -8.99 -17.06
CA ASN A 171 14.51 -8.84 -16.64
C ASN A 171 14.57 -8.33 -15.21
N MET A 172 14.93 -9.21 -14.27
CA MET A 172 15.02 -8.87 -12.85
C MET A 172 16.21 -7.96 -12.50
N ASP A 173 17.23 -7.92 -13.33
CA ASP A 173 18.43 -7.09 -13.10
C ASP A 173 18.09 -5.58 -13.14
N ILE A 174 17.02 -5.21 -13.87
CA ILE A 174 16.57 -3.83 -14.01
C ILE A 174 15.31 -3.52 -13.19
N GLU A 175 14.81 -4.46 -12.38
CA GLU A 175 13.59 -4.28 -11.57
C GLU A 175 13.69 -3.02 -10.71
N ASP A 176 14.84 -2.84 -10.04
CA ASP A 176 15.08 -1.70 -9.12
C ASP A 176 15.10 -0.34 -9.83
N GLU A 177 15.32 -0.29 -11.14
CA GLU A 177 15.27 0.93 -11.95
C GLU A 177 13.92 1.09 -12.66
N LEU A 178 13.41 0.01 -13.25
CA LEU A 178 12.21 0.04 -14.10
C LEU A 178 10.94 0.27 -13.28
N VAL A 179 10.77 -0.40 -12.12
CA VAL A 179 9.57 -0.26 -11.29
C VAL A 179 9.41 1.16 -10.73
N PRO A 180 10.45 1.81 -10.18
CA PRO A 180 10.37 3.22 -9.80
C PRO A 180 10.11 4.17 -10.98
N ALA A 181 10.66 3.87 -12.17
CA ALA A 181 10.39 4.64 -13.37
C ALA A 181 8.92 4.56 -13.78
N ILE A 182 8.35 3.36 -13.87
CA ILE A 182 6.92 3.14 -14.13
C ILE A 182 6.06 3.89 -13.10
N SER A 183 6.39 3.77 -11.81
CA SER A 183 5.69 4.48 -10.74
C SER A 183 5.74 5.98 -10.91
N ARG A 184 6.92 6.54 -11.20
CA ARG A 184 7.12 7.97 -11.41
C ARG A 184 6.29 8.50 -12.58
N TYR A 185 6.34 7.84 -13.72
CA TYR A 185 5.61 8.27 -14.92
C TYR A 185 4.10 8.05 -14.78
N ALA A 186 3.65 6.96 -14.17
CA ALA A 186 2.24 6.74 -13.90
C ALA A 186 1.65 7.78 -12.92
N ASN A 187 2.47 8.32 -12.01
CA ASN A 187 2.07 9.33 -11.04
C ASN A 187 2.43 10.75 -11.45
N SER A 188 3.04 10.98 -12.61
CA SER A 188 3.55 12.30 -13.05
C SER A 188 2.47 13.37 -13.21
N GLN A 189 1.23 12.98 -13.41
CA GLN A 189 0.07 13.88 -13.44
C GLN A 189 -0.30 14.45 -12.06
N ASN A 190 0.23 13.86 -11.00
CA ASN A 190 0.08 14.32 -9.62
C ASN A 190 1.49 14.55 -9.07
N LYS A 191 1.80 15.75 -8.57
CA LYS A 191 3.10 16.11 -8.00
C LYS A 191 3.59 15.08 -6.95
N VAL A 192 4.25 14.02 -7.38
CA VAL A 192 5.01 13.14 -6.49
C VAL A 192 6.29 13.87 -6.14
N SER A 193 6.56 14.08 -4.88
CA SER A 193 7.81 14.70 -4.46
C SER A 193 8.97 13.68 -4.48
N ASP A 194 10.20 14.16 -4.72
CA ASP A 194 11.38 13.29 -4.65
C ASP A 194 11.53 12.63 -3.27
N VAL A 195 11.05 13.28 -2.22
CA VAL A 195 10.95 12.73 -0.85
C VAL A 195 10.09 11.46 -0.84
N ASP A 196 9.01 11.45 -1.61
CA ASP A 196 8.13 10.30 -1.68
C ASP A 196 8.80 9.14 -2.44
N LEU A 197 9.49 9.38 -3.53
CA LEU A 197 10.18 8.37 -4.33
C LEU A 197 11.29 7.63 -3.55
N ALA A 198 11.91 8.29 -2.58
CA ALA A 198 12.95 7.71 -1.75
C ALA A 198 12.44 6.75 -0.64
N SER A 199 11.12 6.49 -0.55
CA SER A 199 10.56 5.67 0.54
C SER A 199 11.16 4.27 0.62
N ASN A 200 11.52 3.65 -0.50
CA ASN A 200 12.04 2.28 -0.55
C ASN A 200 13.56 2.17 -0.39
N HIS A 201 14.26 3.30 -0.31
CA HIS A 201 15.70 3.29 -0.13
C HIS A 201 16.10 2.55 1.17
N PRO A 202 17.15 1.69 1.16
CA PRO A 202 17.54 0.88 2.32
C PRO A 202 17.78 1.70 3.59
N PHE A 203 18.33 2.91 3.44
CA PHE A 203 18.53 3.86 4.54
C PHE A 203 17.22 4.18 5.28
N HIS A 204 16.13 4.48 4.55
CA HIS A 204 14.85 4.81 5.16
C HIS A 204 14.17 3.59 5.78
N LYS A 205 14.35 2.39 5.21
CA LYS A 205 13.91 1.13 5.82
C LYS A 205 14.62 0.91 7.16
N LYS A 206 15.92 1.21 7.23
CA LYS A 206 16.70 1.07 8.47
C LYS A 206 16.27 2.08 9.55
N ILE A 207 16.01 3.34 9.17
CA ILE A 207 15.48 4.34 10.12
C ILE A 207 14.11 3.93 10.64
N GLU A 208 13.23 3.41 9.80
CA GLU A 208 11.94 2.89 10.22
C GLU A 208 12.11 1.77 11.26
N GLU A 209 12.94 0.77 10.99
CA GLU A 209 13.24 -0.31 11.92
C GLU A 209 13.75 0.20 13.28
N LEU A 210 14.69 1.14 13.24
CA LEU A 210 15.28 1.73 14.45
C LEU A 210 14.23 2.50 15.25
N SER A 211 13.38 3.28 14.59
CA SER A 211 12.33 4.07 15.25
C SER A 211 11.33 3.20 16.02
N ARG A 212 11.09 1.95 15.58
CA ARG A 212 10.22 0.99 16.26
C ARG A 212 10.88 0.32 17.47
N LYS A 213 12.21 0.38 17.58
CA LYS A 213 13.00 -0.26 18.64
C LYS A 213 13.46 0.71 19.71
N ILE A 214 13.64 1.98 19.37
CA ILE A 214 14.16 2.99 20.29
C ILE A 214 12.97 3.61 21.05
N SER A 215 12.94 3.37 22.36
CA SER A 215 11.97 4.00 23.26
C SER A 215 12.50 5.34 23.78
N THR A 216 11.59 6.26 24.04
CA THR A 216 11.90 7.44 24.85
C THR A 216 11.89 7.05 26.33
N PRO A 217 12.61 7.78 27.19
CA PRO A 217 12.44 7.65 28.64
C PRO A 217 10.98 7.83 29.03
N ALA A 218 10.54 7.11 30.06
CA ALA A 218 9.22 7.36 30.62
C ALA A 218 9.13 8.82 31.12
N ALA A 219 8.08 9.55 30.74
CA ALA A 219 7.81 10.85 31.33
C ALA A 219 7.32 10.69 32.77
N ASP A 220 7.50 11.71 33.60
CA ASP A 220 7.05 11.70 34.99
C ASP A 220 5.56 11.34 35.10
N GLY A 221 5.27 10.31 35.90
CA GLY A 221 3.92 9.78 36.09
C GLY A 221 3.49 8.65 35.17
N PHE A 222 4.33 8.22 34.21
CA PHE A 222 4.07 7.05 33.35
C PHE A 222 4.99 5.88 33.70
N SER A 223 4.44 4.67 33.70
CA SER A 223 5.18 3.44 34.00
C SER A 223 6.05 2.93 32.84
N HIS A 224 5.80 3.42 31.62
CA HIS A 224 6.47 2.93 30.40
C HIS A 224 6.84 4.09 29.49
N GLY A 225 8.01 3.95 28.82
CA GLY A 225 8.42 4.83 27.73
C GLY A 225 7.55 4.63 26.48
N THR A 226 7.52 5.66 25.65
CA THR A 226 6.85 5.64 24.35
C THR A 226 7.87 5.42 23.25
N TYR A 227 7.41 5.10 22.03
CA TYR A 227 8.29 4.88 20.89
C TYR A 227 8.17 6.01 19.90
N TRP A 228 9.30 6.33 19.27
CA TRP A 228 9.32 7.14 18.07
C TRP A 228 8.63 6.42 16.92
N TYR A 229 7.96 7.17 16.05
CA TYR A 229 7.36 6.61 14.84
C TYR A 229 7.85 7.35 13.61
N TYR A 230 8.79 6.74 12.87
CA TYR A 230 9.20 7.25 11.58
C TYR A 230 8.19 6.85 10.51
N GLU A 231 7.50 7.85 9.94
CA GLU A 231 6.61 7.66 8.83
C GLU A 231 7.41 7.67 7.52
N ARG A 232 7.83 6.49 7.08
CA ARG A 232 8.61 6.30 5.86
C ARG A 232 7.75 6.56 4.61
N ALA A 233 6.54 6.05 4.56
CA ALA A 233 5.54 6.31 3.54
C ALA A 233 4.43 7.20 4.10
N ALA A 234 4.02 8.20 3.33
CA ALA A 234 3.00 9.14 3.77
C ALA A 234 1.68 8.43 4.12
N GLY A 235 1.16 8.65 5.33
CA GLY A 235 -0.07 8.02 5.85
C GLY A 235 0.13 6.67 6.55
N GLN A 236 1.35 6.15 6.62
CA GLN A 236 1.65 4.86 7.25
C GLN A 236 1.18 4.80 8.71
N TYR A 237 1.38 5.87 9.48
CA TYR A 237 0.91 5.96 10.86
C TYR A 237 -0.62 5.83 11.00
N ALA A 238 -1.36 6.48 10.10
CA ALA A 238 -2.81 6.37 10.07
C ALA A 238 -3.28 4.98 9.63
N GLN A 239 -2.56 4.36 8.70
CA GLN A 239 -2.86 3.02 8.19
C GLN A 239 -2.68 1.93 9.24
N GLU A 240 -1.65 2.03 10.11
CA GLU A 240 -1.45 1.11 11.23
C GLU A 240 -2.68 1.04 12.15
N THR A 241 -3.31 2.18 12.39
CA THR A 241 -4.47 2.26 13.29
C THR A 241 -5.80 1.93 12.61
N TYR A 242 -5.85 1.92 11.29
CA TYR A 242 -7.10 1.80 10.52
C TYR A 242 -7.76 0.43 10.68
N LYS A 243 -6.97 -0.65 10.69
CA LYS A 243 -7.45 -2.04 10.80
C LYS A 243 -7.51 -2.56 12.25
N MET A 244 -7.12 -1.74 13.24
CA MET A 244 -7.06 -2.17 14.63
C MET A 244 -8.43 -2.04 15.32
N PRO A 245 -8.84 -3.06 16.11
CA PRO A 245 -9.93 -2.92 17.07
C PRO A 245 -9.69 -1.73 18.03
N THR A 246 -10.75 -1.14 18.56
CA THR A 246 -10.68 0.09 19.39
C THR A 246 -9.68 -0.02 20.55
N SER A 247 -9.64 -1.16 21.23
CA SER A 247 -8.69 -1.40 22.33
C SER A 247 -7.23 -1.45 21.88
N GLN A 248 -6.95 -2.15 20.78
CA GLN A 248 -5.61 -2.21 20.22
C GLN A 248 -5.14 -0.86 19.65
N ARG A 249 -6.08 -0.12 19.05
CA ARG A 249 -5.82 1.24 18.56
C ARG A 249 -5.42 2.18 19.69
N LYS A 250 -6.11 2.13 20.83
CA LYS A 250 -5.76 2.92 22.00
C LYS A 250 -4.36 2.59 22.48
N ASN A 251 -4.05 1.30 22.67
CA ASN A 251 -2.73 0.85 23.09
C ASN A 251 -1.60 1.27 22.10
N PHE A 252 -1.89 1.24 20.80
CA PHE A 252 -0.92 1.71 19.79
C PHE A 252 -0.67 3.22 19.93
N LEU A 253 -1.73 4.03 20.08
CA LEU A 253 -1.61 5.48 20.22
C LEU A 253 -0.92 5.89 21.52
N ASP A 254 -1.15 5.15 22.60
CA ASP A 254 -0.49 5.37 23.90
C ASP A 254 1.01 5.05 23.82
N ARG A 255 1.37 4.01 23.07
CA ARG A 255 2.78 3.61 22.84
C ARG A 255 3.50 4.46 21.81
N ASN A 256 2.81 4.91 20.79
CA ASN A 256 3.35 5.68 19.67
C ASN A 256 2.54 6.99 19.51
N PRO A 257 2.68 7.95 20.42
CA PRO A 257 1.91 9.16 20.39
C PRO A 257 2.23 9.99 19.13
N LYS A 258 1.20 10.63 18.58
CA LYS A 258 1.29 11.35 17.29
C LYS A 258 2.33 12.48 17.30
N ASN A 259 2.60 13.09 18.43
CA ASN A 259 3.65 14.11 18.58
C ASN A 259 5.09 13.56 18.49
N GLN A 260 5.25 12.24 18.60
CA GLN A 260 6.51 11.54 18.37
C GLN A 260 6.60 10.88 16.97
N MET A 261 5.60 11.13 16.12
CA MET A 261 5.67 10.75 14.72
C MET A 261 6.43 11.82 13.93
N PHE A 262 7.39 11.39 13.10
CA PHE A 262 8.16 12.27 12.22
C PHE A 262 8.30 11.65 10.82
N LYS A 263 8.36 12.51 9.82
CA LYS A 263 8.43 12.15 8.40
C LYS A 263 9.85 12.24 7.86
N LYS A 264 10.07 11.77 6.64
CA LYS A 264 11.36 11.92 5.93
C LYS A 264 11.84 13.37 5.87
N SER A 265 10.91 14.29 5.59
CA SER A 265 11.20 15.73 5.56
C SER A 265 11.65 16.30 6.91
N ASP A 266 11.10 15.77 8.00
CA ASP A 266 11.48 16.19 9.35
C ASP A 266 12.83 15.58 9.72
N PHE A 267 13.01 14.29 9.40
CA PHE A 267 14.30 13.63 9.58
C PHE A 267 15.42 14.35 8.82
N ALA A 268 15.16 14.75 7.57
CA ALA A 268 16.15 15.49 6.78
C ALA A 268 16.55 16.83 7.43
N LYS A 269 15.59 17.56 8.02
CA LYS A 269 15.90 18.79 8.79
C LYS A 269 16.75 18.46 10.00
N TYR A 270 16.37 17.46 10.79
CA TYR A 270 17.12 17.05 12.00
C TYR A 270 18.53 16.61 11.65
N PHE A 271 18.68 15.84 10.57
CA PHE A 271 19.98 15.38 10.09
C PHE A 271 20.86 16.56 9.64
N ASN A 272 20.33 17.52 8.89
CA ASN A 272 21.10 18.71 8.49
C ASN A 272 21.48 19.58 9.70
N ILE A 273 20.62 19.71 10.71
CA ILE A 273 20.96 20.41 11.96
C ILE A 273 22.10 19.68 12.67
N TYR A 274 22.02 18.35 12.77
CA TYR A 274 23.08 17.53 13.38
C TYR A 274 24.41 17.69 12.62
N GLN A 275 24.38 17.79 11.29
CA GLN A 275 25.54 18.05 10.43
C GLN A 275 26.01 19.52 10.49
N LYS A 276 25.50 20.34 11.43
CA LYS A 276 25.80 21.76 11.58
C LYS A 276 25.46 22.59 10.34
N ARG A 277 24.42 22.24 9.62
CA ARG A 277 23.89 22.95 8.45
C ARG A 277 22.46 23.47 8.65
N PRO A 278 22.23 24.37 9.63
CA PRO A 278 20.90 24.93 9.89
C PRO A 278 20.38 25.80 8.72
N ASP A 279 21.28 26.33 7.90
CA ASP A 279 20.97 27.05 6.66
C ASP A 279 20.17 26.23 5.67
N ILE A 280 20.43 24.90 5.58
CA ILE A 280 19.68 23.98 4.75
C ILE A 280 18.37 23.60 5.42
N ALA A 281 18.40 23.30 6.70
CA ALA A 281 17.19 22.92 7.44
C ALA A 281 16.12 24.02 7.42
N SER A 282 16.51 25.30 7.42
CA SER A 282 15.62 26.47 7.38
C SER A 282 14.87 26.63 6.05
N LYS A 283 15.39 26.06 4.94
CA LYS A 283 14.77 26.15 3.60
C LYS A 283 13.52 25.28 3.44
N GLY A 284 13.16 24.51 4.47
CA GLY A 284 12.02 23.62 4.47
C GLY A 284 12.37 22.15 4.21
N GLY A 285 11.46 21.25 4.57
CA GLY A 285 11.74 19.80 4.61
C GLY A 285 12.08 19.17 3.27
N GLN A 286 11.47 19.61 2.18
CA GLN A 286 11.79 19.09 0.84
C GLN A 286 13.17 19.57 0.36
N ALA A 287 13.51 20.82 0.62
CA ALA A 287 14.82 21.35 0.28
C ALA A 287 15.92 20.70 1.13
N ALA A 288 15.67 20.50 2.41
CA ALA A 288 16.58 19.80 3.31
C ALA A 288 16.81 18.32 2.91
N PHE A 289 15.81 17.70 2.31
CA PHE A 289 15.91 16.32 1.83
C PHE A 289 16.75 16.17 0.56
N LYS A 290 16.75 17.19 -0.32
CA LYS A 290 17.50 17.20 -1.59
C LYS A 290 18.97 17.57 -1.43
N ALA A 291 19.33 18.19 -0.32
CA ALA A 291 20.68 18.65 -0.02
C ALA A 291 21.57 17.58 0.60
#